data_323c215b2a85b94052c5aaeb36f60596
#
_entry.id   323c215b2a85b94052c5aaeb36f60596
#
_cell.length_a   1.000
_cell.length_b   1.000
_cell.length_c   1.000
_cell.angle_alpha   90.00
_cell.angle_beta   90.00
_cell.angle_gamma   90.00
#
_symmetry.space_group_name_H-M   'P 1'
#
loop_
_entity.id
_entity.type
_entity.pdbx_description
1 polymer ?
#
loop_
_entity_poly.entity_id
_entity_poly.type
_entity_poly.pdbx_seq_one_letter_code
_entity_poly.pdbx_strand_id
1 'polypeptide(L)'
;MCIRDRYFTAAKKTICIDHHISNQSFADENYIFPHASSASELVFELLDEKKISKEIAECIYVGIIHDTGVFQYSSTSAKTMNIAGKLMDMGIDFTEIVDKTFYTKTYEQNRILGQALVQSKLELGGAVITSVVTKEQMEEFEVLPKHLDGIVSQLRVTKDVEAAVFLYETEDGYKVSMRSNGGMDVAKVAMEYGGGGHIRAAGVSMEGNADEIIKKILEEMKKQLPSDVSET
;
A
#
# COMPACT_ATOMS: atom_id res chain seq x y z
N MET A 1 -17.94 5.38 11.17
CA MET A 1 -17.65 6.80 11.47
C MET A 1 -16.42 6.88 12.37
N CYS A 2 -15.34 7.47 11.88
CA CYS A 2 -14.06 7.50 12.60
C CYS A 2 -14.12 8.55 13.74
N ILE A 3 -13.43 8.31 14.87
CA ILE A 3 -13.30 9.30 15.96
C ILE A 3 -12.83 10.66 15.43
N ARG A 4 -12.05 10.69 14.35
CA ARG A 4 -11.57 11.89 13.66
C ARG A 4 -12.71 12.76 13.12
N ASP A 5 -13.78 12.16 12.62
CA ASP A 5 -14.93 12.88 12.03
C ASP A 5 -15.61 13.79 13.04
N ARG A 6 -15.67 13.38 14.33
CA ARG A 6 -16.24 14.19 15.40
C ARG A 6 -15.48 15.50 15.64
N TYR A 7 -14.15 15.45 15.61
CA TYR A 7 -13.33 16.66 15.80
C TYR A 7 -13.38 17.55 14.56
N PHE A 8 -13.37 16.96 13.37
CA PHE A 8 -13.51 17.68 12.12
C PHE A 8 -14.84 18.44 12.06
N THR A 9 -15.96 17.75 12.34
CA THR A 9 -17.31 18.34 12.32
C THR A 9 -17.50 19.41 13.37
N ALA A 10 -16.84 19.31 14.54
CA ALA A 10 -16.92 20.30 15.62
C ALA A 10 -15.95 21.47 15.45
N ALA A 11 -15.04 21.44 14.49
CA ALA A 11 -14.07 22.48 14.28
C ALA A 11 -14.70 23.75 13.71
N LYS A 12 -14.20 24.91 14.12
CA LYS A 12 -14.63 26.22 13.57
C LYS A 12 -14.10 26.47 12.17
N LYS A 13 -13.00 25.85 11.82
CA LYS A 13 -12.32 25.92 10.52
C LYS A 13 -11.57 24.62 10.29
N THR A 14 -11.62 24.13 9.06
CA THR A 14 -11.03 22.87 8.65
C THR A 14 -10.06 23.08 7.50
N ILE A 15 -8.96 22.33 7.51
CA ILE A 15 -7.95 22.33 6.45
C ILE A 15 -7.71 20.88 6.04
N CYS A 16 -7.67 20.61 4.74
CA CYS A 16 -7.28 19.35 4.17
C CYS A 16 -5.98 19.52 3.38
N ILE A 17 -4.97 18.70 3.70
CA ILE A 17 -3.71 18.62 2.95
C ILE A 17 -3.64 17.18 2.45
N ASP A 18 -3.68 16.97 1.12
CA ASP A 18 -3.80 15.64 0.53
C ASP A 18 -3.18 15.58 -0.88
N HIS A 19 -2.77 14.38 -1.26
CA HIS A 19 -2.26 14.08 -2.59
C HIS A 19 -3.09 13.01 -3.34
N HIS A 20 -4.22 12.59 -2.79
CA HIS A 20 -5.07 11.59 -3.45
C HIS A 20 -5.93 12.23 -4.54
N ILE A 21 -5.89 11.67 -5.74
CA ILE A 21 -6.68 12.13 -6.90
C ILE A 21 -8.20 12.00 -6.66
N SER A 22 -8.61 11.12 -5.76
CA SER A 22 -10.01 10.88 -5.41
C SER A 22 -10.57 11.86 -4.37
N ASN A 23 -9.74 12.76 -3.82
CA ASN A 23 -10.19 13.72 -2.81
C ASN A 23 -11.18 14.73 -3.41
N GLN A 24 -12.31 14.94 -2.71
CA GLN A 24 -13.42 15.77 -3.15
C GLN A 24 -13.44 17.18 -2.54
N SER A 25 -12.33 17.64 -1.95
CA SER A 25 -12.21 19.00 -1.36
C SER A 25 -13.27 19.28 -0.29
N PHE A 26 -13.33 18.45 0.75
CA PHE A 26 -14.39 18.47 1.77
C PHE A 26 -14.14 19.44 2.95
N ALA A 27 -12.97 20.09 3.01
CA ALA A 27 -12.62 21.04 4.07
C ALA A 27 -12.91 22.49 3.64
N ASP A 28 -12.86 23.43 4.59
CA ASP A 28 -12.98 24.87 4.30
C ASP A 28 -11.79 25.38 3.46
N GLU A 29 -10.59 24.88 3.75
CA GLU A 29 -9.39 25.10 2.93
C GLU A 29 -8.80 23.76 2.48
N ASN A 30 -8.46 23.64 1.19
CA ASN A 30 -8.01 22.41 0.60
C ASN A 30 -6.71 22.60 -0.17
N TYR A 31 -5.64 21.92 0.28
CA TYR A 31 -4.35 21.81 -0.39
C TYR A 31 -4.23 20.42 -0.99
N ILE A 32 -4.78 20.22 -2.19
CA ILE A 32 -4.84 18.93 -2.85
C ILE A 32 -3.97 18.95 -4.10
N PHE A 33 -2.86 18.21 -4.08
CA PHE A 33 -1.89 18.13 -5.16
C PHE A 33 -1.60 16.68 -5.55
N PRO A 34 -2.35 16.10 -6.49
CA PRO A 34 -2.23 14.68 -6.89
C PRO A 34 -0.87 14.28 -7.46
N HIS A 35 -0.04 15.24 -7.85
CA HIS A 35 1.31 14.99 -8.37
C HIS A 35 2.40 15.03 -7.27
N ALA A 36 2.06 15.40 -6.04
CA ALA A 36 2.98 15.30 -4.93
C ALA A 36 3.22 13.84 -4.56
N SER A 37 4.43 13.52 -4.10
CA SER A 37 4.79 12.15 -3.72
C SER A 37 4.06 11.67 -2.47
N SER A 38 3.70 12.59 -1.59
CA SER A 38 3.04 12.33 -0.30
C SER A 38 2.40 13.61 0.25
N ALA A 39 1.46 13.44 1.18
CA ALA A 39 0.98 14.58 1.98
C ALA A 39 2.10 15.21 2.82
N SER A 40 3.10 14.43 3.24
CA SER A 40 4.28 14.94 3.98
C SER A 40 5.16 15.85 3.12
N GLU A 41 5.28 15.63 1.82
CA GLU A 41 5.93 16.56 0.89
C GLU A 41 5.22 17.92 0.90
N LEU A 42 3.88 17.91 0.84
CA LEU A 42 3.08 19.14 0.90
C LEU A 42 3.19 19.86 2.24
N VAL A 43 3.22 19.12 3.35
CA VAL A 43 3.45 19.68 4.68
C VAL A 43 4.80 20.38 4.76
N PHE A 44 5.87 19.78 4.23
CA PHE A 44 7.18 20.42 4.18
C PHE A 44 7.13 21.78 3.46
N GLU A 45 6.42 21.88 2.35
CA GLU A 45 6.29 23.12 1.56
C GLU A 45 5.52 24.23 2.28
N LEU A 46 4.59 23.85 3.15
CA LEU A 46 3.81 24.81 3.92
C LEU A 46 4.54 25.34 5.16
N LEU A 47 5.60 24.66 5.59
CA LEU A 47 6.37 25.03 6.78
C LEU A 47 7.49 26.03 6.43
N ASP A 48 7.80 26.91 7.37
CA ASP A 48 9.03 27.71 7.34
C ASP A 48 10.22 26.79 7.64
N GLU A 49 11.09 26.52 6.66
CA GLU A 49 12.24 25.63 6.80
C GLU A 49 13.11 25.96 8.02
N LYS A 50 13.19 27.24 8.41
CA LYS A 50 13.97 27.70 9.59
C LYS A 50 13.36 27.25 10.92
N LYS A 51 12.11 26.82 10.92
CA LYS A 51 11.37 26.36 12.11
C LYS A 51 11.22 24.84 12.17
N ILE A 52 11.71 24.13 11.18
CA ILE A 52 11.69 22.67 11.17
C ILE A 52 12.79 22.18 12.12
N SER A 53 12.39 21.57 13.24
CA SER A 53 13.32 20.88 14.13
C SER A 53 13.70 19.51 13.53
N LYS A 54 14.73 18.87 14.09
CA LYS A 54 15.14 17.52 13.70
C LYS A 54 13.97 16.53 13.80
N GLU A 55 13.20 16.58 14.88
CA GLU A 55 12.07 15.68 15.12
C GLU A 55 10.95 15.89 14.09
N ILE A 56 10.69 17.15 13.69
CA ILE A 56 9.73 17.44 12.62
C ILE A 56 10.26 16.90 11.28
N ALA A 57 11.55 17.07 11.00
CA ALA A 57 12.19 16.56 9.80
C ALA A 57 12.11 15.02 9.73
N GLU A 58 12.34 14.33 10.84
CA GLU A 58 12.17 12.87 10.94
C GLU A 58 10.74 12.43 10.62
N CYS A 59 9.72 13.08 11.18
CA CYS A 59 8.31 12.78 10.90
C CYS A 59 7.97 12.98 9.42
N ILE A 60 8.41 14.08 8.82
CA ILE A 60 8.18 14.39 7.40
C ILE A 60 8.88 13.33 6.52
N TYR A 61 10.15 13.00 6.85
CA TYR A 61 10.91 12.01 6.12
C TYR A 61 10.24 10.63 6.15
N VAL A 62 9.76 10.18 7.32
CA VAL A 62 8.99 8.94 7.47
C VAL A 62 7.79 8.92 6.51
N GLY A 63 6.99 9.98 6.47
CA GLY A 63 5.82 10.05 5.58
C GLY A 63 6.22 9.97 4.11
N ILE A 64 7.29 10.65 3.71
CA ILE A 64 7.79 10.60 2.32
C ILE A 64 8.24 9.18 1.95
N ILE A 65 9.08 8.52 2.78
CA ILE A 65 9.60 7.19 2.44
C ILE A 65 8.51 6.11 2.41
N HIS A 66 7.48 6.22 3.23
CA HIS A 66 6.38 5.26 3.22
C HIS A 66 5.50 5.39 1.97
N ASP A 67 5.15 6.61 1.56
CA ASP A 67 4.33 6.85 0.37
C ASP A 67 5.08 6.63 -0.95
N THR A 68 6.40 6.73 -0.92
CA THR A 68 7.26 6.51 -2.10
C THR A 68 7.88 5.11 -2.16
N GLY A 69 7.64 4.27 -1.16
CA GLY A 69 8.30 2.96 -1.04
C GLY A 69 9.82 3.10 -1.01
N VAL A 70 10.33 3.99 -0.17
CA VAL A 70 11.75 4.38 -0.11
C VAL A 70 12.24 4.83 -1.49
N PHE A 71 11.50 5.78 -2.08
CA PHE A 71 11.79 6.40 -3.39
C PHE A 71 11.70 5.47 -4.61
N GLN A 72 11.10 4.28 -4.49
CA GLN A 72 10.96 3.32 -5.60
C GLN A 72 9.74 3.59 -6.47
N TYR A 73 8.68 4.22 -5.94
CA TYR A 73 7.43 4.38 -6.67
C TYR A 73 7.48 5.56 -7.65
N SER A 74 6.66 5.48 -8.69
CA SER A 74 6.59 6.48 -9.77
C SER A 74 6.11 7.87 -9.32
N SER A 75 5.58 7.99 -8.11
CA SER A 75 5.27 9.29 -7.49
C SER A 75 6.52 10.05 -7.04
N THR A 76 7.68 9.39 -6.93
CA THR A 76 8.95 10.04 -6.59
C THR A 76 9.40 10.97 -7.70
N SER A 77 9.65 12.22 -7.38
CA SER A 77 10.11 13.26 -8.29
C SER A 77 11.46 13.84 -7.87
N ALA A 78 12.11 14.60 -8.76
CA ALA A 78 13.30 15.36 -8.40
C ALA A 78 13.05 16.31 -7.21
N LYS A 79 11.85 16.88 -7.11
CA LYS A 79 11.42 17.71 -5.98
C LYS A 79 11.39 16.90 -4.68
N THR A 80 10.81 15.71 -4.70
CA THR A 80 10.80 14.78 -3.56
C THR A 80 12.21 14.48 -3.06
N MET A 81 13.13 14.17 -3.98
CA MET A 81 14.54 13.88 -3.65
C MET A 81 15.26 15.11 -3.06
N ASN A 82 14.98 16.32 -3.59
CA ASN A 82 15.54 17.56 -3.06
C ASN A 82 15.05 17.85 -1.64
N ILE A 83 13.75 17.62 -1.37
CA ILE A 83 13.20 17.76 -0.02
C ILE A 83 13.82 16.74 0.93
N ALA A 84 13.92 15.47 0.50
CA ALA A 84 14.60 14.44 1.30
C ALA A 84 16.05 14.81 1.63
N GLY A 85 16.80 15.35 0.67
CA GLY A 85 18.16 15.86 0.89
C GLY A 85 18.21 16.98 1.94
N LYS A 86 17.31 17.96 1.87
CA LYS A 86 17.22 19.02 2.87
C LYS A 86 16.90 18.49 4.28
N LEU A 87 16.02 17.48 4.37
CA LEU A 87 15.71 16.83 5.65
C LEU A 87 16.93 16.10 6.22
N MET A 88 17.73 15.45 5.36
CA MET A 88 19.00 14.82 5.76
C MET A 88 20.01 15.86 6.27
N ASP A 89 20.08 17.04 5.62
CA ASP A 89 20.97 18.14 6.04
C ASP A 89 20.57 18.70 7.43
N MET A 90 19.34 18.47 7.88
CA MET A 90 18.89 18.80 9.24
C MET A 90 19.37 17.79 10.30
N GLY A 91 20.17 16.80 9.90
CA GLY A 91 20.86 15.84 10.78
C GLY A 91 20.00 14.70 11.27
N ILE A 92 18.95 14.29 10.53
CA ILE A 92 18.19 13.09 10.82
C ILE A 92 19.05 11.84 10.60
N ASP A 93 18.80 10.78 11.39
CA ASP A 93 19.39 9.47 11.10
C ASP A 93 18.50 8.72 10.10
N PHE A 94 18.65 9.08 8.82
CA PHE A 94 17.81 8.53 7.77
C PHE A 94 17.99 7.02 7.61
N THR A 95 19.19 6.49 7.88
CA THR A 95 19.45 5.04 7.80
C THR A 95 18.66 4.31 8.87
N GLU A 96 18.76 4.76 10.12
CA GLU A 96 18.01 4.17 11.23
C GLU A 96 16.49 4.29 11.01
N ILE A 97 16.02 5.44 10.49
CA ILE A 97 14.60 5.65 10.16
C ILE A 97 14.13 4.64 9.13
N VAL A 98 14.84 4.49 8.01
CA VAL A 98 14.47 3.53 6.95
C VAL A 98 14.48 2.11 7.48
N ASP A 99 15.52 1.71 8.18
CA ASP A 99 15.64 0.36 8.72
C ASP A 99 14.50 0.06 9.71
N LYS A 100 14.27 0.92 10.70
CA LYS A 100 13.29 0.66 11.75
C LYS A 100 11.84 0.78 11.30
N THR A 101 11.55 1.68 10.37
CA THR A 101 10.15 1.95 9.99
C THR A 101 9.70 1.21 8.75
N PHE A 102 10.62 0.76 7.88
CA PHE A 102 10.27 0.16 6.60
C PHE A 102 10.77 -1.29 6.46
N TYR A 103 12.03 -1.58 6.81
CA TYR A 103 12.63 -2.89 6.55
C TYR A 103 12.61 -3.85 7.72
N THR A 104 12.76 -3.37 8.96
CA THR A 104 12.83 -4.26 10.12
C THR A 104 11.52 -5.02 10.32
N LYS A 105 11.63 -6.34 10.39
CA LYS A 105 10.53 -7.28 10.66
C LYS A 105 10.90 -8.16 11.84
N THR A 106 9.91 -8.63 12.59
CA THR A 106 10.15 -9.63 13.61
C THR A 106 10.49 -10.98 12.97
N TYR A 107 11.00 -11.90 13.77
CA TYR A 107 11.29 -13.25 13.30
C TYR A 107 10.03 -13.96 12.80
N GLU A 108 8.92 -13.81 13.50
CA GLU A 108 7.60 -14.36 13.15
C GLU A 108 7.08 -13.77 11.83
N GLN A 109 7.22 -12.45 11.63
CA GLN A 109 6.88 -11.78 10.37
C GLN A 109 7.70 -12.31 9.19
N ASN A 110 9.00 -12.58 9.40
CA ASN A 110 9.83 -13.16 8.35
C ASN A 110 9.46 -14.62 8.06
N ARG A 111 9.09 -15.40 9.09
CA ARG A 111 8.64 -16.78 8.90
C ARG A 111 7.35 -16.86 8.09
N ILE A 112 6.33 -16.08 8.46
CA ILE A 112 5.05 -16.09 7.72
C ILE A 112 5.20 -15.53 6.31
N LEU A 113 6.07 -14.54 6.09
CA LEU A 113 6.43 -14.09 4.75
C LEU A 113 7.07 -15.22 3.94
N GLY A 114 8.04 -15.95 4.51
CA GLY A 114 8.66 -17.11 3.87
C GLY A 114 7.63 -18.18 3.52
N GLN A 115 6.71 -18.50 4.43
CA GLN A 115 5.63 -19.44 4.18
C GLN A 115 4.71 -18.97 3.04
N ALA A 116 4.31 -17.71 3.03
CA ALA A 116 3.46 -17.15 1.97
C ALA A 116 4.15 -17.20 0.59
N LEU A 117 5.46 -17.01 0.53
CA LEU A 117 6.23 -17.13 -0.71
C LEU A 117 6.34 -18.59 -1.19
N VAL A 118 6.64 -19.53 -0.28
CA VAL A 118 6.78 -20.95 -0.63
C VAL A 118 5.47 -21.55 -1.15
N GLN A 119 4.33 -21.17 -0.58
CA GLN A 119 3.02 -21.69 -0.98
C GLN A 119 2.36 -20.89 -2.11
N SER A 120 3.01 -19.84 -2.62
CA SER A 120 2.47 -19.03 -3.70
C SER A 120 2.35 -19.81 -5.01
N LYS A 121 1.38 -19.42 -5.82
CA LYS A 121 1.10 -20.05 -7.12
C LYS A 121 1.14 -19.02 -8.23
N LEU A 122 1.70 -19.39 -9.37
CA LEU A 122 1.62 -18.61 -10.60
C LEU A 122 0.35 -19.01 -11.36
N GLU A 123 -0.42 -18.01 -11.74
CA GLU A 123 -1.69 -18.11 -12.40
C GLU A 123 -1.67 -17.33 -13.72
N LEU A 124 -2.63 -17.61 -14.61
CA LEU A 124 -2.79 -16.91 -15.90
C LEU A 124 -1.48 -16.87 -16.71
N GLY A 125 -0.86 -18.04 -16.90
CA GLY A 125 0.39 -18.16 -17.65
C GLY A 125 1.60 -17.49 -16.97
N GLY A 126 1.53 -17.23 -15.66
CA GLY A 126 2.59 -16.58 -14.88
C GLY A 126 2.41 -15.07 -14.72
N ALA A 127 1.38 -14.48 -15.33
CA ALA A 127 1.11 -13.05 -15.22
C ALA A 127 0.61 -12.63 -13.82
N VAL A 128 0.01 -13.53 -13.06
CA VAL A 128 -0.50 -13.27 -11.71
C VAL A 128 0.13 -14.25 -10.73
N ILE A 129 0.50 -13.77 -9.55
CA ILE A 129 0.93 -14.59 -8.43
C ILE A 129 -0.09 -14.50 -7.30
N THR A 130 -0.48 -15.63 -6.73
CA THR A 130 -1.44 -15.71 -5.63
C THR A 130 -0.82 -16.37 -4.41
N SER A 131 -1.25 -15.97 -3.21
CA SER A 131 -0.91 -16.66 -1.96
C SER A 131 -2.01 -16.46 -0.94
N VAL A 132 -2.21 -17.45 -0.06
CA VAL A 132 -3.25 -17.45 0.98
C VAL A 132 -2.62 -17.77 2.31
N VAL A 133 -2.94 -16.99 3.34
CA VAL A 133 -2.58 -17.30 4.74
C VAL A 133 -3.87 -17.56 5.51
N THR A 134 -3.96 -18.75 6.13
CA THR A 134 -5.11 -19.15 6.95
C THR A 134 -4.98 -18.68 8.40
N LYS A 135 -6.08 -18.71 9.14
CA LYS A 135 -6.06 -18.45 10.60
C LYS A 135 -5.15 -19.42 11.33
N GLU A 136 -5.22 -20.70 10.98
CA GLU A 136 -4.36 -21.74 11.56
C GLU A 136 -2.86 -21.40 11.37
N GLN A 137 -2.48 -20.95 10.17
CA GLN A 137 -1.11 -20.50 9.92
C GLN A 137 -0.76 -19.25 10.73
N MET A 138 -1.68 -18.28 10.86
CA MET A 138 -1.43 -17.09 11.68
C MET A 138 -1.20 -17.47 13.17
N GLU A 139 -1.97 -18.42 13.69
CA GLU A 139 -1.81 -18.96 15.04
C GLU A 139 -0.48 -19.73 15.20
N GLU A 140 -0.16 -20.61 14.25
CA GLU A 140 1.10 -21.39 14.24
C GLU A 140 2.34 -20.50 14.24
N PHE A 141 2.31 -19.40 13.45
CA PHE A 141 3.41 -18.46 13.35
C PHE A 141 3.35 -17.33 14.38
N GLU A 142 2.38 -17.33 15.28
CA GLU A 142 2.18 -16.31 16.33
C GLU A 142 2.08 -14.89 15.76
N VAL A 143 1.38 -14.73 14.61
CA VAL A 143 1.20 -13.46 13.92
C VAL A 143 -0.24 -12.98 13.96
N LEU A 144 -0.42 -11.66 13.87
CA LEU A 144 -1.72 -10.99 13.72
C LEU A 144 -1.87 -10.45 12.29
N PRO A 145 -3.08 -10.15 11.82
CA PRO A 145 -3.32 -9.56 10.49
C PRO A 145 -2.43 -8.37 10.15
N LYS A 146 -2.13 -7.49 11.10
CA LYS A 146 -1.21 -6.34 10.92
C LYS A 146 0.23 -6.74 10.61
N HIS A 147 0.63 -7.98 10.94
CA HIS A 147 1.98 -8.49 10.68
C HIS A 147 2.14 -9.05 9.26
N LEU A 148 1.04 -9.16 8.49
CA LEU A 148 1.03 -9.64 7.11
C LEU A 148 1.27 -8.53 6.09
N ASP A 149 1.38 -7.28 6.56
CA ASP A 149 1.66 -6.14 5.69
C ASP A 149 3.00 -6.32 4.95
N GLY A 150 2.98 -6.02 3.66
CA GLY A 150 4.15 -6.15 2.79
C GLY A 150 4.24 -7.49 2.04
N ILE A 151 3.53 -8.56 2.45
CA ILE A 151 3.56 -9.86 1.75
C ILE A 151 3.14 -9.71 0.28
N VAL A 152 2.03 -9.03 0.01
CA VAL A 152 1.57 -8.81 -1.38
C VAL A 152 2.58 -8.02 -2.21
N SER A 153 3.30 -7.08 -1.60
CA SER A 153 4.35 -6.32 -2.28
C SER A 153 5.56 -7.18 -2.61
N GLN A 154 5.90 -8.13 -1.72
CA GLN A 154 6.99 -9.08 -1.94
C GLN A 154 6.63 -10.11 -3.03
N LEU A 155 5.39 -10.58 -3.08
CA LEU A 155 4.90 -11.41 -4.18
C LEU A 155 5.00 -10.67 -5.52
N ARG A 156 4.60 -9.41 -5.57
CA ARG A 156 4.58 -8.57 -6.78
C ARG A 156 5.96 -8.39 -7.44
N VAL A 157 7.05 -8.41 -6.67
CA VAL A 157 8.41 -8.24 -7.24
C VAL A 157 8.96 -9.51 -7.89
N THR A 158 8.15 -10.58 -7.99
CA THR A 158 8.51 -11.77 -8.76
C THR A 158 8.65 -11.39 -10.25
N LYS A 159 9.72 -11.87 -10.89
CA LYS A 159 10.00 -11.57 -12.31
C LYS A 159 8.84 -12.03 -13.19
N ASP A 160 8.50 -11.24 -14.21
CA ASP A 160 7.47 -11.48 -15.22
C ASP A 160 6.02 -11.49 -14.67
N VAL A 161 5.82 -11.17 -13.38
CA VAL A 161 4.50 -11.02 -12.77
C VAL A 161 3.96 -9.61 -12.99
N GLU A 162 2.74 -9.51 -13.52
CA GLU A 162 2.02 -8.25 -13.72
C GLU A 162 1.20 -7.84 -12.49
N ALA A 163 0.65 -8.82 -11.74
CA ALA A 163 -0.09 -8.54 -10.52
C ALA A 163 0.08 -9.63 -9.45
N ALA A 164 -0.05 -9.24 -8.19
CA ALA A 164 -0.07 -10.13 -7.05
C ALA A 164 -1.39 -10.03 -6.30
N VAL A 165 -1.91 -11.16 -5.85
CA VAL A 165 -3.12 -11.30 -5.05
C VAL A 165 -2.77 -12.06 -3.79
N PHE A 166 -2.95 -11.42 -2.65
CA PHE A 166 -2.70 -12.01 -1.34
C PHE A 166 -3.98 -12.04 -0.52
N LEU A 167 -4.33 -13.20 -0.01
CA LEU A 167 -5.49 -13.40 0.85
C LEU A 167 -5.03 -13.77 2.25
N TYR A 168 -5.71 -13.24 3.26
CA TYR A 168 -5.64 -13.82 4.59
C TYR A 168 -7.04 -14.00 5.17
N GLU A 169 -7.20 -15.07 5.93
CA GLU A 169 -8.47 -15.47 6.51
C GLU A 169 -8.87 -14.54 7.66
N THR A 170 -10.16 -14.19 7.72
CA THR A 170 -10.80 -13.38 8.76
C THR A 170 -11.94 -14.17 9.41
N GLU A 171 -12.71 -13.56 10.31
CA GLU A 171 -13.87 -14.23 10.91
C GLU A 171 -14.96 -14.53 9.90
N ASP A 172 -15.16 -13.61 8.94
CA ASP A 172 -16.28 -13.65 7.99
C ASP A 172 -15.84 -14.01 6.55
N GLY A 173 -14.64 -14.54 6.35
CA GLY A 173 -14.11 -14.86 5.02
C GLY A 173 -12.65 -14.47 4.84
N TYR A 174 -12.34 -13.70 3.80
CA TYR A 174 -10.95 -13.31 3.49
C TYR A 174 -10.81 -11.82 3.22
N LYS A 175 -9.72 -11.25 3.72
CA LYS A 175 -9.21 -9.97 3.25
C LYS A 175 -8.31 -10.21 2.04
N VAL A 176 -8.64 -9.58 0.93
CA VAL A 176 -7.87 -9.65 -0.31
C VAL A 176 -7.09 -8.35 -0.50
N SER A 177 -5.80 -8.47 -0.72
CA SER A 177 -4.90 -7.37 -1.06
C SER A 177 -4.31 -7.61 -2.44
N MET A 178 -4.35 -6.62 -3.30
CA MET A 178 -3.85 -6.70 -4.68
C MET A 178 -2.83 -5.62 -4.96
N ARG A 179 -1.80 -5.96 -5.72
CA ARG A 179 -0.78 -5.02 -6.22
C ARG A 179 -0.51 -5.29 -7.69
N SER A 180 -0.23 -4.23 -8.46
CA SER A 180 0.07 -4.34 -9.89
C SER A 180 1.39 -3.64 -10.22
N ASN A 181 2.10 -4.18 -11.21
CA ASN A 181 3.29 -3.57 -11.80
C ASN A 181 2.95 -2.53 -12.90
N GLY A 182 1.67 -2.38 -13.24
CA GLY A 182 1.16 -1.36 -14.14
C GLY A 182 0.38 -1.89 -15.36
N GLY A 183 0.47 -3.19 -15.66
CA GLY A 183 -0.29 -3.84 -16.74
C GLY A 183 -1.76 -4.10 -16.38
N MET A 184 -2.10 -4.12 -15.08
CA MET A 184 -3.46 -4.38 -14.60
C MET A 184 -3.96 -3.27 -13.68
N ASP A 185 -5.23 -2.90 -13.80
CA ASP A 185 -5.95 -2.02 -12.90
C ASP A 185 -6.64 -2.84 -11.79
N VAL A 186 -5.93 -3.00 -10.66
CA VAL A 186 -6.47 -3.79 -9.53
C VAL A 186 -7.58 -3.06 -8.77
N ALA A 187 -7.73 -1.74 -8.94
CA ALA A 187 -8.85 -1.01 -8.34
C ALA A 187 -10.18 -1.39 -9.01
N LYS A 188 -10.20 -1.55 -10.34
CA LYS A 188 -11.38 -2.05 -11.05
C LYS A 188 -11.79 -3.43 -10.54
N VAL A 189 -10.83 -4.34 -10.38
CA VAL A 189 -11.10 -5.69 -9.84
C VAL A 189 -11.70 -5.60 -8.44
N ALA A 190 -11.13 -4.76 -7.56
CA ALA A 190 -11.65 -4.61 -6.19
C ALA A 190 -13.08 -4.02 -6.17
N MET A 191 -13.37 -3.04 -7.03
CA MET A 191 -14.69 -2.37 -7.10
C MET A 191 -15.81 -3.32 -7.51
N GLU A 192 -15.56 -4.33 -8.35
CA GLU A 192 -16.54 -5.36 -8.73
C GLU A 192 -17.10 -6.13 -7.51
N TYR A 193 -16.31 -6.18 -6.41
CA TYR A 193 -16.68 -6.89 -5.18
C TYR A 193 -16.91 -5.95 -3.99
N GLY A 194 -17.13 -4.65 -4.24
CA GLY A 194 -17.41 -3.67 -3.18
C GLY A 194 -16.16 -3.18 -2.43
N GLY A 195 -14.98 -3.45 -2.96
CA GLY A 195 -13.71 -2.93 -2.46
C GLY A 195 -13.31 -1.61 -3.12
N GLY A 196 -12.00 -1.28 -3.04
CA GLY A 196 -11.47 -0.07 -3.66
C GLY A 196 -9.97 0.06 -3.51
N GLY A 197 -9.45 1.17 -4.02
CA GLY A 197 -8.03 1.48 -3.98
C GLY A 197 -7.59 2.33 -5.18
N HIS A 198 -6.32 2.18 -5.52
CA HIS A 198 -5.69 2.81 -6.67
C HIS A 198 -5.37 1.77 -7.74
N ILE A 199 -5.10 2.21 -8.98
CA ILE A 199 -4.78 1.34 -10.12
C ILE A 199 -3.75 0.25 -9.76
N ARG A 200 -2.72 0.60 -8.95
CA ARG A 200 -1.63 -0.31 -8.58
C ARG A 200 -1.75 -0.95 -7.20
N ALA A 201 -2.75 -0.57 -6.41
CA ALA A 201 -2.90 -1.06 -5.03
C ALA A 201 -4.35 -0.98 -4.61
N ALA A 202 -4.99 -2.12 -4.42
CA ALA A 202 -6.39 -2.21 -4.03
C ALA A 202 -6.64 -3.35 -3.05
N GLY A 203 -7.79 -3.33 -2.40
CA GLY A 203 -8.20 -4.39 -1.49
C GLY A 203 -9.71 -4.49 -1.35
N VAL A 204 -10.15 -5.67 -0.96
CA VAL A 204 -11.56 -6.00 -0.74
C VAL A 204 -11.68 -7.06 0.36
N SER A 205 -12.83 -7.10 1.04
CA SER A 205 -13.19 -8.21 1.92
C SER A 205 -14.24 -9.06 1.22
N MET A 206 -14.05 -10.38 1.19
CA MET A 206 -14.94 -11.30 0.49
C MET A 206 -15.29 -12.49 1.39
N GLU A 207 -16.55 -12.89 1.39
CA GLU A 207 -17.04 -14.10 2.05
C GLU A 207 -16.85 -15.33 1.14
N GLY A 208 -16.69 -16.51 1.75
CA GLY A 208 -16.53 -17.76 1.03
C GLY A 208 -15.17 -18.42 1.26
N ASN A 209 -14.83 -19.42 0.43
CA ASN A 209 -13.53 -20.07 0.52
C ASN A 209 -12.48 -19.41 -0.39
N ALA A 210 -11.21 -19.62 -0.07
CA ALA A 210 -10.09 -18.97 -0.77
C ALA A 210 -10.05 -19.29 -2.26
N ASP A 211 -10.28 -20.55 -2.66
CA ASP A 211 -10.17 -20.97 -4.06
C ASP A 211 -11.26 -20.33 -4.93
N GLU A 212 -12.48 -20.21 -4.42
CA GLU A 212 -13.57 -19.52 -5.12
C GLU A 212 -13.31 -18.01 -5.24
N ILE A 213 -12.76 -17.40 -4.18
CA ILE A 213 -12.39 -15.98 -4.19
C ILE A 213 -11.28 -15.74 -5.21
N ILE A 214 -10.22 -16.55 -5.19
CA ILE A 214 -9.13 -16.47 -6.16
C ILE A 214 -9.66 -16.60 -7.58
N LYS A 215 -10.49 -17.61 -7.85
CA LYS A 215 -11.08 -17.82 -9.16
C LYS A 215 -11.83 -16.58 -9.66
N LYS A 216 -12.70 -15.99 -8.85
CA LYS A 216 -13.44 -14.76 -9.19
C LYS A 216 -12.49 -13.59 -9.51
N ILE A 217 -11.46 -13.37 -8.67
CA ILE A 217 -10.47 -12.33 -8.89
C ILE A 217 -9.70 -12.56 -10.20
N LEU A 218 -9.26 -13.79 -10.46
CA LEU A 218 -8.54 -14.15 -11.68
C LEU A 218 -9.40 -14.00 -12.94
N GLU A 219 -10.71 -14.31 -12.88
CA GLU A 219 -11.64 -14.08 -13.99
C GLU A 219 -11.72 -12.57 -14.36
N GLU A 220 -11.75 -11.67 -13.38
CA GLU A 220 -11.73 -10.23 -13.63
C GLU A 220 -10.35 -9.75 -14.15
N MET A 221 -9.26 -10.27 -13.59
CA MET A 221 -7.91 -9.95 -14.05
C MET A 221 -7.65 -10.42 -15.48
N LYS A 222 -8.16 -11.60 -15.83
CA LYS A 222 -8.03 -12.18 -17.18
C LYS A 222 -8.62 -11.28 -18.27
N LYS A 223 -9.68 -10.52 -17.98
CA LYS A 223 -10.29 -9.57 -18.93
C LYS A 223 -9.36 -8.40 -19.30
N GLN A 224 -8.31 -8.18 -18.53
CA GLN A 224 -7.35 -7.10 -18.74
C GLN A 224 -6.05 -7.57 -19.42
N LEU A 225 -5.89 -8.88 -19.61
CA LEU A 225 -4.73 -9.44 -20.31
C LEU A 225 -4.94 -9.46 -21.82
N PRO A 226 -3.86 -9.34 -22.63
CA PRO A 226 -3.92 -9.58 -24.06
C PRO A 226 -4.44 -10.98 -24.38
N SER A 227 -5.16 -11.12 -25.49
CA SER A 227 -5.83 -12.37 -25.89
C SER A 227 -4.89 -13.57 -26.00
N ASP A 228 -3.61 -13.33 -26.28
CA ASP A 228 -2.60 -14.38 -26.51
C ASP A 228 -2.15 -15.08 -25.20
N VAL A 229 -2.39 -14.49 -24.04
CA VAL A 229 -2.03 -15.04 -22.70
C VAL A 229 -3.24 -15.76 -22.06
N SER A 230 -4.42 -15.60 -22.63
CA SER A 230 -5.69 -16.10 -22.06
C SER A 230 -5.99 -17.57 -22.35
N GLU A 231 -5.21 -18.27 -23.17
CA GLU A 231 -5.49 -19.65 -23.62
C GLU A 231 -4.54 -20.73 -23.01
N THR A 232 -3.66 -20.35 -22.10
CA THR A 232 -2.80 -21.27 -21.35
C THR A 232 -3.19 -21.26 -19.87
#